data_40f5abc4c065546987f243d728773cd1
#
_entry.id   40f5abc4c065546987f243d728773cd1
#
_cell.length_a   1.000
_cell.length_b   1.000
_cell.length_c   1.000
_cell.angle_alpha   90.00
_cell.angle_beta   90.00
_cell.angle_gamma   90.00
#
_symmetry.space_group_name_H-M   'P 1'
#
loop_
_entity.id
_entity.type
_entity.pdbx_description
1 polymer ?
#
loop_
_entity_poly.entity_id
_entity_poly.type
_entity_poly.pdbx_seq_one_letter_code
_entity_poly.pdbx_strand_id
1 'polypeptide(L)'
;MMKSNSIAVLADSCNDIPQELLDKCHIYILPLMINYKDASYRDRVDITPEQVYERFQEEIPKTSLPLPETIADTFAKIKADGFNQVIVSAISSGLSGTCQAIRLLADDIEDMQIVVIDTLNIAIASGFVALYAAEQIEAGLPFEEVVSKTQAAVKQSTILFGVGTLEYLMKGGRIGKVSGILGSALNIKPIISCNEDGIYDTVAKVRGRKQSIQKLIDMTREKLGQHKNYYLSICHGDAYEEMLVMKDQLKDLVAGAKIYAEGQISPVLGVHTGPGLLGIGIMV
;
A
#
# COMPACT_ATOMS: atom_id res chain seq x y z
N MET A 1 13.19 -32.96 -4.54
CA MET A 1 13.78 -32.02 -5.50
C MET A 1 13.55 -30.63 -4.90
N MET A 2 14.57 -29.93 -4.41
CA MET A 2 14.46 -28.53 -4.02
C MET A 2 14.02 -27.72 -5.24
N LYS A 3 12.91 -26.96 -5.13
CA LYS A 3 12.53 -26.00 -6.16
C LYS A 3 13.70 -25.04 -6.32
N SER A 4 14.10 -24.74 -7.56
CA SER A 4 15.26 -23.88 -7.88
C SER A 4 15.15 -22.42 -7.41
N ASN A 5 14.05 -22.03 -6.75
CA ASN A 5 13.86 -20.73 -6.13
C ASN A 5 13.26 -20.93 -4.73
N SER A 6 14.12 -20.81 -3.71
CA SER A 6 13.74 -20.88 -2.30
C SER A 6 13.34 -19.51 -1.71
N ILE A 7 12.95 -18.55 -2.57
CA ILE A 7 12.68 -17.17 -2.20
C ILE A 7 11.16 -16.95 -2.13
N ALA A 8 10.67 -16.47 -1.00
CA ALA A 8 9.29 -16.02 -0.82
C ALA A 8 9.21 -14.50 -0.76
N VAL A 9 8.06 -13.96 -1.13
CA VAL A 9 7.70 -12.56 -0.91
C VAL A 9 6.62 -12.48 0.15
N LEU A 10 6.83 -11.63 1.15
CA LEU A 10 5.87 -11.27 2.19
C LEU A 10 5.55 -9.79 2.09
N ALA A 11 4.29 -9.42 2.18
CA ALA A 11 3.84 -8.04 2.25
C ALA A 11 2.92 -7.86 3.47
N ASP A 12 2.87 -6.68 4.07
CA ASP A 12 1.83 -6.39 5.06
C ASP A 12 0.52 -6.00 4.39
N SER A 13 -0.59 -5.99 5.13
CA SER A 13 -1.93 -5.78 4.55
C SER A 13 -2.18 -4.36 4.03
N CYS A 14 -1.32 -3.39 4.36
CA CYS A 14 -1.37 -2.04 3.79
C CYS A 14 -0.93 -1.94 2.33
N ASN A 15 -0.49 -3.04 1.73
CA ASN A 15 -0.01 -3.08 0.35
C ASN A 15 -1.13 -3.05 -0.70
N ASP A 16 -2.37 -3.29 -0.33
CA ASP A 16 -3.56 -3.27 -1.20
C ASP A 16 -3.43 -4.09 -2.50
N ILE A 17 -2.58 -5.11 -2.51
CA ILE A 17 -2.46 -6.03 -3.65
C ILE A 17 -3.77 -6.82 -3.76
N PRO A 18 -4.47 -6.82 -4.92
CA PRO A 18 -5.64 -7.64 -5.13
C PRO A 18 -5.37 -9.14 -4.93
N GLN A 19 -6.35 -9.88 -4.42
CA GLN A 19 -6.21 -11.31 -4.12
C GLN A 19 -5.74 -12.12 -5.35
N GLU A 20 -6.25 -11.80 -6.53
CA GLU A 20 -5.84 -12.46 -7.77
C GLU A 20 -4.33 -12.33 -8.04
N LEU A 21 -3.74 -11.16 -7.77
CA LEU A 21 -2.30 -10.94 -7.93
C LEU A 21 -1.50 -11.61 -6.80
N LEU A 22 -2.03 -11.63 -5.57
CA LEU A 22 -1.41 -12.36 -4.46
C LEU A 22 -1.28 -13.86 -4.79
N ASP A 23 -2.37 -14.45 -5.27
CA ASP A 23 -2.43 -15.88 -5.62
C ASP A 23 -1.51 -16.19 -6.80
N LYS A 24 -1.56 -15.37 -7.85
CA LYS A 24 -0.73 -15.52 -9.04
C LYS A 24 0.77 -15.43 -8.75
N CYS A 25 1.16 -14.48 -7.90
CA CYS A 25 2.56 -14.21 -7.58
C CYS A 25 3.03 -14.92 -6.31
N HIS A 26 2.16 -15.70 -5.65
CA HIS A 26 2.46 -16.42 -4.39
C HIS A 26 3.02 -15.51 -3.29
N ILE A 27 2.39 -14.33 -3.10
CA ILE A 27 2.79 -13.36 -2.08
C ILE A 27 2.03 -13.64 -0.79
N TYR A 28 2.75 -13.81 0.31
CA TYR A 28 2.20 -13.94 1.65
C TYR A 28 1.75 -12.58 2.18
N ILE A 29 0.68 -12.54 2.98
CA ILE A 29 0.19 -11.32 3.61
C ILE A 29 0.25 -11.43 5.12
N LEU A 30 0.79 -10.36 5.73
CA LEU A 30 0.84 -10.17 7.18
C LEU A 30 -0.20 -9.11 7.57
N PRO A 31 -1.31 -9.50 8.25
CA PRO A 31 -2.38 -8.56 8.58
C PRO A 31 -1.98 -7.62 9.73
N LEU A 32 -2.27 -6.33 9.56
CA LEU A 32 -2.33 -5.36 10.65
C LEU A 32 -3.62 -5.56 11.44
N MET A 33 -3.76 -4.84 12.57
CA MET A 33 -4.93 -4.95 13.45
C MET A 33 -5.79 -3.69 13.40
N ILE A 34 -7.10 -3.88 13.46
CA ILE A 34 -8.11 -2.83 13.63
C ILE A 34 -8.79 -3.07 14.96
N ASN A 35 -8.73 -2.08 15.85
CA ASN A 35 -9.15 -2.22 17.23
C ASN A 35 -10.33 -1.27 17.53
N TYR A 36 -11.48 -1.84 17.73
CA TYR A 36 -12.65 -1.21 18.31
C TYR A 36 -12.63 -1.41 19.84
N LYS A 37 -13.54 -0.72 20.54
CA LYS A 37 -13.69 -0.90 21.99
C LYS A 37 -14.17 -2.30 22.37
N ASP A 38 -14.97 -2.91 21.51
CA ASP A 38 -15.62 -4.21 21.73
C ASP A 38 -14.82 -5.39 21.20
N ALA A 39 -13.99 -5.20 20.15
CA ALA A 39 -13.26 -6.27 19.51
C ALA A 39 -12.07 -5.77 18.70
N SER A 40 -11.13 -6.70 18.41
CA SER A 40 -10.02 -6.47 17.49
C SER A 40 -10.12 -7.41 16.29
N TYR A 41 -9.80 -6.92 15.12
CA TYR A 41 -9.94 -7.61 13.84
C TYR A 41 -8.62 -7.56 13.07
N ARG A 42 -8.27 -8.66 12.41
CA ARG A 42 -7.17 -8.70 11.45
C ARG A 42 -7.63 -8.07 10.13
N ASP A 43 -6.86 -7.10 9.66
CA ASP A 43 -7.12 -6.37 8.43
C ASP A 43 -7.22 -7.32 7.23
N ARG A 44 -8.26 -7.18 6.39
CA ARG A 44 -8.57 -8.01 5.21
C ARG A 44 -8.84 -9.49 5.50
N VAL A 45 -8.85 -9.91 6.76
CA VAL A 45 -9.13 -11.29 7.19
C VAL A 45 -10.45 -11.38 7.92
N ASP A 46 -10.65 -10.55 8.95
CA ASP A 46 -11.79 -10.62 9.85
C ASP A 46 -12.82 -9.50 9.61
N ILE A 47 -12.44 -8.48 8.85
CA ILE A 47 -13.27 -7.29 8.60
C ILE A 47 -13.04 -6.75 7.18
N THR A 48 -14.12 -6.24 6.56
CA THR A 48 -14.07 -5.60 5.23
C THR A 48 -14.03 -4.08 5.33
N PRO A 49 -13.64 -3.37 4.25
CA PRO A 49 -13.68 -1.90 4.23
C PRO A 49 -15.09 -1.35 4.45
N GLU A 50 -16.11 -1.97 3.87
CA GLU A 50 -17.52 -1.58 4.01
C GLU A 50 -17.94 -1.61 5.48
N GLN A 51 -17.63 -2.71 6.18
CA GLN A 51 -17.95 -2.87 7.62
C GLN A 51 -17.27 -1.79 8.47
N VAL A 52 -16.06 -1.35 8.09
CA VAL A 52 -15.39 -0.23 8.78
C VAL A 52 -16.11 1.08 8.53
N TYR A 53 -16.48 1.38 7.29
CA TYR A 53 -17.18 2.62 6.95
C TYR A 53 -18.58 2.70 7.56
N GLU A 54 -19.33 1.61 7.58
CA GLU A 54 -20.65 1.52 8.22
C GLU A 54 -20.59 1.86 9.71
N ARG A 55 -19.51 1.46 10.41
CA ARG A 55 -19.34 1.69 11.85
C ARG A 55 -18.80 3.09 12.20
N PHE A 56 -18.36 3.90 11.24
CA PHE A 56 -17.77 5.23 11.52
C PHE A 56 -18.69 6.22 12.23
N GLN A 57 -20.00 6.05 12.11
CA GLN A 57 -20.96 6.87 12.84
C GLN A 57 -21.00 6.53 14.34
N GLU A 58 -20.63 5.30 14.68
CA GLU A 58 -20.61 4.81 16.05
C GLU A 58 -19.23 4.98 16.67
N GLU A 59 -18.20 4.52 15.95
CA GLU A 59 -16.82 4.55 16.41
C GLU A 59 -15.84 4.58 15.23
N ILE A 60 -14.85 5.47 15.28
CA ILE A 60 -13.65 5.39 14.45
C ILE A 60 -12.64 4.52 15.21
N PRO A 61 -12.31 3.32 14.70
CA PRO A 61 -11.40 2.42 15.41
C PRO A 61 -9.96 2.94 15.38
N LYS A 62 -9.09 2.28 16.14
CA LYS A 62 -7.64 2.48 16.08
C LYS A 62 -7.01 1.34 15.32
N THR A 63 -5.86 1.59 14.71
CA THR A 63 -5.04 0.55 14.09
C THR A 63 -3.80 0.27 14.92
N SER A 64 -3.30 -0.97 14.85
CA SER A 64 -2.03 -1.35 15.45
C SER A 64 -1.22 -2.26 14.52
N LEU A 65 0.03 -2.48 14.91
CA LEU A 65 0.94 -3.38 14.23
C LEU A 65 0.37 -4.79 14.17
N PRO A 66 0.86 -5.65 13.26
CA PRO A 66 0.66 -7.09 13.36
C PRO A 66 1.06 -7.60 14.74
N LEU A 67 0.34 -8.59 15.26
CA LEU A 67 0.70 -9.20 16.54
C LEU A 67 2.03 -9.95 16.41
N PRO A 68 2.92 -9.93 17.41
CA PRO A 68 4.19 -10.64 17.36
C PRO A 68 4.05 -12.13 17.02
N GLU A 69 3.06 -12.80 17.60
CA GLU A 69 2.73 -14.19 17.29
C GLU A 69 2.32 -14.37 15.82
N THR A 70 1.56 -13.45 15.25
CA THR A 70 1.16 -13.50 13.83
C THR A 70 2.36 -13.36 12.90
N ILE A 71 3.34 -12.50 13.25
CA ILE A 71 4.59 -12.37 12.49
C ILE A 71 5.38 -13.68 12.55
N ALA A 72 5.57 -14.26 13.76
CA ALA A 72 6.29 -15.51 13.94
C ALA A 72 5.61 -16.67 13.20
N ASP A 73 4.29 -16.82 13.33
CA ASP A 73 3.51 -17.86 12.64
C ASP A 73 3.59 -17.73 11.12
N THR A 74 3.64 -16.48 10.60
CA THR A 74 3.77 -16.24 9.17
C THR A 74 5.13 -16.72 8.66
N PHE A 75 6.22 -16.42 9.34
CA PHE A 75 7.54 -16.92 8.96
C PHE A 75 7.64 -18.44 9.12
N ALA A 76 7.06 -19.00 10.18
CA ALA A 76 7.00 -20.46 10.37
C ALA A 76 6.24 -21.14 9.22
N LYS A 77 5.12 -20.54 8.77
CA LYS A 77 4.37 -21.02 7.60
C LYS A 77 5.21 -20.96 6.33
N ILE A 78 5.86 -19.84 6.04
CA ILE A 78 6.72 -19.66 4.87
C ILE A 78 7.83 -20.74 4.85
N LYS A 79 8.43 -21.00 6.01
CA LYS A 79 9.43 -22.06 6.17
C LYS A 79 8.86 -23.46 5.93
N ALA A 80 7.68 -23.74 6.49
CA ALA A 80 6.99 -25.02 6.29
C ALA A 80 6.60 -25.27 4.82
N ASP A 81 6.33 -24.20 4.07
CA ASP A 81 6.05 -24.23 2.62
C ASP A 81 7.36 -24.46 1.79
N GLY A 82 8.52 -24.52 2.44
CA GLY A 82 9.82 -24.88 1.83
C GLY A 82 10.70 -23.71 1.42
N PHE A 83 10.40 -22.49 1.89
CA PHE A 83 11.20 -21.30 1.62
C PHE A 83 12.14 -21.01 2.80
N ASN A 84 13.39 -20.64 2.51
CA ASN A 84 14.39 -20.23 3.49
C ASN A 84 14.96 -18.84 3.23
N GLN A 85 14.53 -18.18 2.17
CA GLN A 85 14.85 -16.80 1.82
C GLN A 85 13.55 -16.00 1.69
N VAL A 86 13.48 -14.84 2.32
CA VAL A 86 12.24 -14.01 2.31
C VAL A 86 12.59 -12.55 2.06
N ILE A 87 11.88 -11.97 1.11
CA ILE A 87 11.87 -10.51 0.89
C ILE A 87 10.55 -9.98 1.43
N VAL A 88 10.63 -9.09 2.41
CA VAL A 88 9.46 -8.45 3.00
C VAL A 88 9.32 -7.03 2.44
N SER A 89 8.18 -6.76 1.78
CA SER A 89 7.80 -5.42 1.35
C SER A 89 6.89 -4.80 2.41
N ALA A 90 7.41 -3.87 3.20
CA ALA A 90 6.70 -3.28 4.33
C ALA A 90 6.23 -1.86 4.02
N ILE A 91 5.04 -1.50 4.56
CA ILE A 91 4.57 -0.11 4.60
C ILE A 91 5.66 0.82 5.12
N SER A 92 5.67 2.08 4.65
CA SER A 92 6.61 3.12 5.07
C SER A 92 6.77 3.19 6.58
N SER A 93 8.02 3.21 7.04
CA SER A 93 8.39 3.45 8.43
C SER A 93 7.99 4.86 8.90
N GLY A 94 7.81 5.80 7.98
CA GLY A 94 7.29 7.15 8.26
C GLY A 94 5.79 7.18 8.59
N LEU A 95 5.05 6.09 8.34
CA LEU A 95 3.60 5.98 8.58
C LEU A 95 3.26 4.94 9.66
N SER A 96 4.06 3.89 9.79
CA SER A 96 3.82 2.77 10.72
C SER A 96 5.12 2.17 11.25
N GLY A 97 5.08 1.71 12.50
CA GLY A 97 6.17 0.90 13.08
C GLY A 97 6.26 -0.54 12.57
N THR A 98 5.42 -0.94 11.60
CA THR A 98 5.34 -2.33 11.09
C THR A 98 6.67 -2.82 10.54
N CYS A 99 7.34 -2.00 9.72
CA CYS A 99 8.66 -2.33 9.17
C CYS A 99 9.68 -2.67 10.28
N GLN A 100 9.73 -1.87 11.34
CA GLN A 100 10.64 -2.09 12.46
C GLN A 100 10.24 -3.31 13.30
N ALA A 101 8.95 -3.54 13.53
CA ALA A 101 8.46 -4.70 14.26
C ALA A 101 8.83 -6.02 13.55
N ILE A 102 8.68 -6.06 12.22
CA ILE A 102 9.07 -7.22 11.42
C ILE A 102 10.58 -7.43 11.49
N ARG A 103 11.41 -6.39 11.37
CA ARG A 103 12.87 -6.50 11.47
C ARG A 103 13.31 -7.10 12.80
N LEU A 104 12.79 -6.60 13.91
CA LEU A 104 13.14 -7.10 15.25
C LEU A 104 12.85 -8.59 15.41
N LEU A 105 11.71 -9.08 14.89
CA LEU A 105 11.36 -10.50 14.98
C LEU A 105 12.10 -11.35 13.95
N ALA A 106 12.45 -10.79 12.79
CA ALA A 106 13.24 -11.46 11.77
C ALA A 106 14.67 -11.73 12.24
N ASP A 107 15.27 -10.84 13.05
CA ASP A 107 16.62 -10.99 13.60
C ASP A 107 16.75 -12.20 14.54
N ASP A 108 15.64 -12.67 15.14
CA ASP A 108 15.61 -13.86 16.01
C ASP A 108 15.47 -15.18 15.23
N ILE A 109 15.31 -15.14 13.89
CA ILE A 109 15.12 -16.34 13.05
C ILE A 109 16.44 -16.74 12.38
N GLU A 110 17.19 -17.60 13.01
CA GLU A 110 18.58 -17.96 12.60
C GLU A 110 18.67 -18.75 11.29
N ASP A 111 17.64 -19.51 10.93
CA ASP A 111 17.70 -20.47 9.81
C ASP A 111 16.92 -20.01 8.55
N MET A 112 16.64 -18.72 8.45
CA MET A 112 16.08 -18.06 7.27
C MET A 112 16.86 -16.78 6.96
N GLN A 113 17.07 -16.51 5.68
CA GLN A 113 17.62 -15.23 5.22
C GLN A 113 16.46 -14.28 4.92
N ILE A 114 16.25 -13.29 5.80
CA ILE A 114 15.13 -12.38 5.71
C ILE A 114 15.63 -10.96 5.45
N VAL A 115 15.11 -10.31 4.42
CA VAL A 115 15.39 -8.90 4.12
C VAL A 115 14.09 -8.11 4.14
N VAL A 116 14.01 -7.12 5.03
CA VAL A 116 12.85 -6.23 5.18
C VAL A 116 13.13 -4.91 4.46
N ILE A 117 12.38 -4.67 3.39
CA ILE A 117 12.45 -3.47 2.57
C ILE A 117 11.39 -2.49 3.05
N ASP A 118 11.83 -1.34 3.54
CA ASP A 118 10.97 -0.18 3.77
C ASP A 118 10.61 0.44 2.41
N THR A 119 9.36 0.38 2.04
CA THR A 119 8.93 0.88 0.72
C THR A 119 8.84 2.40 0.66
N LEU A 120 8.92 3.09 1.80
CA LEU A 120 8.70 4.54 1.92
C LEU A 120 7.36 4.96 1.28
N ASN A 121 6.45 4.03 1.16
CA ASN A 121 5.19 4.16 0.46
C ASN A 121 4.06 3.37 1.16
N ILE A 122 2.87 3.41 0.61
CA ILE A 122 1.66 2.80 1.16
C ILE A 122 0.72 2.36 0.03
N ALA A 123 -0.32 1.63 0.38
CA ALA A 123 -1.30 1.10 -0.57
C ALA A 123 -0.62 0.32 -1.68
N ILE A 124 -1.22 0.27 -2.85
CA ILE A 124 -0.69 -0.48 -3.99
C ILE A 124 0.69 -0.01 -4.47
N ALA A 125 1.11 1.24 -4.16
CA ALA A 125 2.47 1.66 -4.48
C ALA A 125 3.52 0.89 -3.67
N SER A 126 3.23 0.57 -2.40
CA SER A 126 4.02 -0.40 -1.62
C SER A 126 3.87 -1.82 -2.19
N GLY A 127 2.66 -2.19 -2.61
CA GLY A 127 2.37 -3.48 -3.25
C GLY A 127 3.13 -3.70 -4.56
N PHE A 128 3.35 -2.66 -5.35
CA PHE A 128 4.13 -2.76 -6.58
C PHE A 128 5.58 -3.14 -6.34
N VAL A 129 6.16 -2.76 -5.20
CA VAL A 129 7.50 -3.19 -4.81
C VAL A 129 7.53 -4.70 -4.55
N ALA A 130 6.49 -5.26 -3.89
CA ALA A 130 6.35 -6.70 -3.69
C ALA A 130 6.15 -7.46 -5.01
N LEU A 131 5.28 -6.95 -5.89
CA LEU A 131 5.04 -7.53 -7.21
C LEU A 131 6.30 -7.50 -8.09
N TYR A 132 7.08 -6.42 -8.01
CA TYR A 132 8.37 -6.33 -8.70
C TYR A 132 9.36 -7.38 -8.18
N ALA A 133 9.45 -7.57 -6.85
CA ALA A 133 10.29 -8.63 -6.28
C ALA A 133 9.88 -10.01 -6.79
N ALA A 134 8.57 -10.31 -6.83
CA ALA A 134 8.06 -11.56 -7.35
C ALA A 134 8.42 -11.77 -8.84
N GLU A 135 8.34 -10.71 -9.67
CA GLU A 135 8.80 -10.80 -11.07
C GLU A 135 10.30 -11.14 -11.19
N GLN A 136 11.15 -10.53 -10.35
CA GLN A 136 12.58 -10.82 -10.40
C GLN A 136 12.88 -12.27 -9.97
N ILE A 137 12.11 -12.80 -9.00
CA ILE A 137 12.19 -14.20 -8.58
C ILE A 137 11.74 -15.12 -9.72
N GLU A 138 10.63 -14.81 -10.38
CA GLU A 138 10.14 -15.58 -11.53
C GLU A 138 11.14 -15.59 -12.70
N ALA A 139 11.86 -14.48 -12.89
CA ALA A 139 12.95 -14.38 -13.87
C ALA A 139 14.19 -15.22 -13.50
N GLY A 140 14.21 -15.87 -12.32
CA GLY A 140 15.29 -16.79 -11.90
C GLY A 140 16.50 -16.10 -11.31
N LEU A 141 16.41 -14.85 -10.89
CA LEU A 141 17.53 -14.10 -10.31
C LEU A 141 17.89 -14.64 -8.91
N PRO A 142 19.17 -14.61 -8.51
CA PRO A 142 19.61 -14.98 -7.18
C PRO A 142 19.12 -13.95 -6.14
N PHE A 143 18.97 -14.40 -4.88
CA PHE A 143 18.40 -13.61 -3.79
C PHE A 143 19.00 -12.20 -3.65
N GLU A 144 20.31 -12.10 -3.60
CA GLU A 144 21.01 -10.81 -3.42
C GLU A 144 20.73 -9.83 -4.57
N GLU A 145 20.58 -10.35 -5.79
CA GLU A 145 20.23 -9.52 -6.95
C GLU A 145 18.77 -9.08 -6.90
N VAL A 146 17.84 -9.97 -6.51
CA VAL A 146 16.43 -9.61 -6.29
C VAL A 146 16.32 -8.53 -5.22
N VAL A 147 17.02 -8.69 -4.08
CA VAL A 147 17.05 -7.68 -3.01
C VAL A 147 17.54 -6.34 -3.53
N SER A 148 18.71 -6.32 -4.17
CA SER A 148 19.31 -5.07 -4.69
C SER A 148 18.39 -4.35 -5.68
N LYS A 149 17.82 -5.09 -6.63
CA LYS A 149 16.87 -4.53 -7.62
C LYS A 149 15.59 -4.01 -6.97
N THR A 150 15.04 -4.76 -6.01
CA THR A 150 13.81 -4.37 -5.32
C THR A 150 14.02 -3.11 -4.47
N GLN A 151 15.15 -3.01 -3.77
CA GLN A 151 15.51 -1.79 -3.04
C GLN A 151 15.66 -0.57 -3.96
N ALA A 152 16.29 -0.75 -5.13
CA ALA A 152 16.41 0.32 -6.11
C ALA A 152 15.03 0.75 -6.68
N ALA A 153 14.12 -0.21 -6.86
CA ALA A 153 12.78 0.01 -7.39
C ALA A 153 11.85 0.78 -6.44
N VAL A 154 12.15 0.86 -5.13
CA VAL A 154 11.37 1.67 -4.18
C VAL A 154 11.16 3.10 -4.67
N LYS A 155 12.21 3.73 -5.22
CA LYS A 155 12.15 5.11 -5.71
C LYS A 155 11.32 5.28 -7.00
N GLN A 156 11.00 4.18 -7.67
CA GLN A 156 10.21 4.17 -8.90
C GLN A 156 8.71 4.10 -8.61
N SER A 157 8.35 3.77 -7.37
CA SER A 157 6.96 3.64 -6.95
C SER A 157 6.44 4.93 -6.30
N THR A 158 5.20 5.29 -6.58
CA THR A 158 4.56 6.53 -6.09
C THR A 158 3.07 6.29 -5.88
N ILE A 159 2.56 6.74 -4.74
CA ILE A 159 1.13 6.90 -4.52
C ILE A 159 0.73 8.37 -4.69
N LEU A 160 -0.36 8.63 -5.39
CA LEU A 160 -1.03 9.93 -5.46
C LEU A 160 -2.46 9.74 -4.99
N PHE A 161 -2.94 10.52 -4.03
CA PHE A 161 -4.32 10.40 -3.59
C PHE A 161 -4.92 11.72 -3.11
N GLY A 162 -6.24 11.78 -3.18
CA GLY A 162 -7.06 12.83 -2.59
C GLY A 162 -8.10 12.22 -1.66
N VAL A 163 -8.41 12.90 -0.57
CA VAL A 163 -9.38 12.44 0.44
C VAL A 163 -10.64 13.30 0.44
N GLY A 164 -11.77 12.75 0.88
CA GLY A 164 -13.01 13.47 1.08
C GLY A 164 -12.86 14.59 2.12
N THR A 165 -12.16 14.28 3.23
CA THR A 165 -11.84 15.21 4.33
C THR A 165 -10.48 14.82 4.93
N LEU A 166 -9.80 15.79 5.56
CA LEU A 166 -8.55 15.56 6.30
C LEU A 166 -8.80 15.05 7.74
N GLU A 167 -10.05 14.97 8.16
CA GLU A 167 -10.44 14.64 9.53
C GLU A 167 -9.86 13.30 10.00
N TYR A 168 -9.97 12.26 9.16
CA TYR A 168 -9.50 10.91 9.52
C TYR A 168 -7.98 10.83 9.60
N LEU A 169 -7.25 11.50 8.70
CA LEU A 169 -5.79 11.62 8.79
C LEU A 169 -5.35 12.32 10.07
N MET A 170 -6.11 13.34 10.51
CA MET A 170 -5.84 14.07 11.77
C MET A 170 -6.13 13.19 12.99
N LYS A 171 -7.33 12.59 13.05
CA LYS A 171 -7.75 11.72 14.16
C LYS A 171 -6.85 10.48 14.29
N GLY A 172 -6.40 9.95 13.18
CA GLY A 172 -5.47 8.82 13.11
C GLY A 172 -4.01 9.20 13.38
N GLY A 173 -3.67 10.49 13.46
CA GLY A 173 -2.30 10.95 13.65
C GLY A 173 -1.36 10.76 12.45
N ARG A 174 -1.88 10.46 11.28
CA ARG A 174 -1.13 10.26 10.01
C ARG A 174 -1.26 11.43 9.05
N ILE A 175 -1.60 12.62 9.56
CA ILE A 175 -1.72 13.84 8.74
C ILE A 175 -0.38 14.29 8.14
N GLY A 176 0.78 13.97 8.76
CA GLY A 176 2.10 14.31 8.27
C GLY A 176 2.29 15.80 7.99
N LYS A 177 3.03 16.13 6.91
CA LYS A 177 3.26 17.51 6.47
C LYS A 177 2.00 18.15 5.81
N VAL A 178 0.96 17.35 5.53
CA VAL A 178 -0.32 17.86 5.04
C VAL A 178 -1.00 18.78 6.06
N SER A 179 -0.65 18.68 7.34
CA SER A 179 -1.10 19.60 8.39
C SER A 179 -0.87 21.08 8.06
N GLY A 180 0.12 21.42 7.26
CA GLY A 180 0.43 22.79 6.84
C GLY A 180 -0.67 23.46 5.99
N ILE A 181 -1.71 22.72 5.55
CA ILE A 181 -2.85 23.32 4.86
C ILE A 181 -4.11 23.47 5.72
N LEU A 182 -4.05 23.03 6.98
CA LEU A 182 -5.15 23.22 7.93
C LEU A 182 -5.38 24.71 8.15
N GLY A 183 -6.62 25.14 8.07
CA GLY A 183 -6.96 26.58 8.17
C GLY A 183 -6.77 27.39 6.88
N SER A 184 -6.36 26.75 5.77
CA SER A 184 -6.34 27.41 4.46
C SER A 184 -7.74 27.69 3.94
N ALA A 185 -7.83 28.41 2.80
CA ALA A 185 -9.10 28.84 2.21
C ALA A 185 -10.12 27.70 2.09
N LEU A 186 -11.42 28.04 2.22
CA LEU A 186 -12.54 27.12 2.14
C LEU A 186 -12.47 26.21 0.89
N ASN A 187 -12.70 24.91 1.10
CA ASN A 187 -12.77 23.89 0.04
C ASN A 187 -11.44 23.59 -0.69
N ILE A 188 -10.29 23.82 -0.04
CA ILE A 188 -9.01 23.34 -0.58
C ILE A 188 -8.95 21.82 -0.43
N LYS A 189 -8.61 21.12 -1.52
CA LYS A 189 -8.39 19.68 -1.61
C LYS A 189 -6.93 19.44 -1.98
N PRO A 190 -6.10 18.90 -1.07
CA PRO A 190 -4.74 18.52 -1.40
C PRO A 190 -4.71 17.25 -2.25
N ILE A 191 -3.74 17.15 -3.14
CA ILE A 191 -3.23 15.88 -3.62
C ILE A 191 -2.03 15.52 -2.74
N ILE A 192 -2.07 14.32 -2.20
CA ILE A 192 -1.14 13.83 -1.20
C ILE A 192 -0.29 12.71 -1.83
N SER A 193 0.97 12.65 -1.42
CA SER A 193 1.90 11.55 -1.74
C SER A 193 2.80 11.28 -0.53
N CYS A 194 3.54 10.19 -0.55
CA CYS A 194 4.67 10.02 0.36
C CYS A 194 5.89 10.79 -0.18
N ASN A 195 6.58 11.51 0.70
CA ASN A 195 7.85 12.16 0.39
C ASN A 195 9.03 11.18 0.53
N GLU A 196 10.26 11.67 0.40
CA GLU A 196 11.49 10.87 0.50
C GLU A 196 11.68 10.21 1.88
N ASP A 197 11.08 10.76 2.94
CA ASP A 197 11.06 10.19 4.29
C ASP A 197 9.90 9.18 4.48
N GLY A 198 9.10 8.91 3.44
CA GLY A 198 7.91 8.05 3.52
C GLY A 198 6.75 8.65 4.31
N ILE A 199 6.73 9.96 4.54
CA ILE A 199 5.71 10.70 5.28
C ILE A 199 4.78 11.38 4.28
N TYR A 200 3.49 11.46 4.60
CA TYR A 200 2.53 12.19 3.75
C TYR A 200 2.88 13.68 3.63
N ASP A 201 2.91 14.14 2.39
CA ASP A 201 3.13 15.52 2.02
C ASP A 201 2.16 15.97 0.92
N THR A 202 1.96 17.28 0.80
CA THR A 202 1.09 17.87 -0.20
C THR A 202 1.87 18.16 -1.49
N VAL A 203 1.56 17.43 -2.55
CA VAL A 203 2.20 17.60 -3.87
C VAL A 203 1.43 18.55 -4.80
N ALA A 204 0.14 18.78 -4.54
CA ALA A 204 -0.65 19.80 -5.22
C ALA A 204 -1.81 20.29 -4.33
N LYS A 205 -2.32 21.48 -4.61
CA LYS A 205 -3.50 22.06 -3.95
C LYS A 205 -4.47 22.53 -5.02
N VAL A 206 -5.71 22.08 -4.92
CA VAL A 206 -6.79 22.47 -5.83
C VAL A 206 -8.02 22.86 -5.04
N ARG A 207 -9.01 23.48 -5.68
CA ARG A 207 -10.25 23.87 -5.03
C ARG A 207 -11.41 23.00 -5.52
N GLY A 208 -11.98 22.22 -4.60
CA GLY A 208 -13.14 21.39 -4.87
C GLY A 208 -12.81 19.98 -5.39
N ARG A 209 -13.78 19.09 -5.28
CA ARG A 209 -13.66 17.66 -5.57
C ARG A 209 -13.33 17.38 -7.04
N LYS A 210 -14.06 18.02 -7.96
CA LYS A 210 -13.88 17.81 -9.41
C LYS A 210 -12.46 18.14 -9.86
N GLN A 211 -11.89 19.27 -9.37
CA GLN A 211 -10.52 19.65 -9.68
C GLN A 211 -9.49 18.70 -9.03
N SER A 212 -9.82 18.14 -7.87
CA SER A 212 -8.96 17.12 -7.22
C SER A 212 -8.84 15.86 -8.08
N ILE A 213 -9.94 15.36 -8.61
CA ILE A 213 -9.97 14.21 -9.52
C ILE A 213 -9.19 14.52 -10.80
N GLN A 214 -9.47 15.67 -11.45
CA GLN A 214 -8.78 16.07 -12.66
C GLN A 214 -7.26 16.20 -12.43
N LYS A 215 -6.84 16.77 -11.28
CA LYS A 215 -5.42 16.92 -10.95
C LYS A 215 -4.72 15.56 -10.76
N LEU A 216 -5.39 14.57 -10.15
CA LEU A 216 -4.87 13.20 -10.08
C LEU A 216 -4.63 12.61 -11.47
N ILE A 217 -5.60 12.78 -12.38
CA ILE A 217 -5.49 12.32 -13.77
C ILE A 217 -4.32 13.01 -14.49
N ASP A 218 -4.23 14.34 -14.39
CA ASP A 218 -3.18 15.13 -15.05
C ASP A 218 -1.79 14.73 -14.55
N MET A 219 -1.62 14.59 -13.22
CA MET A 219 -0.35 14.17 -12.63
C MET A 219 0.03 12.74 -13.01
N THR A 220 -0.95 11.85 -13.14
CA THR A 220 -0.73 10.48 -13.63
C THR A 220 -0.21 10.49 -15.06
N ARG A 221 -0.86 11.26 -15.94
CA ARG A 221 -0.42 11.39 -17.34
C ARG A 221 0.96 12.01 -17.45
N GLU A 222 1.24 13.04 -16.65
CA GLU A 222 2.56 13.69 -16.59
C GLU A 222 3.64 12.71 -16.13
N LYS A 223 3.38 11.97 -15.03
CA LYS A 223 4.35 11.04 -14.45
C LYS A 223 4.64 9.84 -15.35
N LEU A 224 3.62 9.29 -15.97
CA LEU A 224 3.80 8.18 -16.92
C LEU A 224 4.41 8.65 -18.24
N GLY A 225 4.06 9.87 -18.70
CA GLY A 225 4.65 10.46 -19.91
C GLY A 225 4.64 9.47 -21.09
N GLN A 226 5.85 9.10 -21.56
CA GLN A 226 6.05 8.13 -22.63
C GLN A 226 6.58 6.76 -22.14
N HIS A 227 6.53 6.50 -20.83
CA HIS A 227 6.92 5.20 -20.30
C HIS A 227 6.05 4.10 -20.91
N LYS A 228 6.70 3.03 -21.42
CA LYS A 228 6.02 1.90 -22.03
C LYS A 228 5.86 0.71 -21.06
N ASN A 229 6.74 0.63 -20.06
CA ASN A 229 6.71 -0.41 -19.04
C ASN A 229 6.41 0.26 -17.70
N TYR A 230 5.18 0.15 -17.24
CA TYR A 230 4.76 0.72 -15.95
C TYR A 230 3.66 -0.14 -15.31
N TYR A 231 3.57 -0.04 -14.01
CA TYR A 231 2.45 -0.55 -13.24
C TYR A 231 1.53 0.62 -12.91
N LEU A 232 0.24 0.38 -12.99
CA LEU A 232 -0.79 1.38 -12.71
C LEU A 232 -1.87 0.78 -11.82
N SER A 233 -2.31 1.53 -10.84
CA SER A 233 -3.51 1.19 -10.09
C SER A 233 -4.40 2.39 -9.90
N ILE A 234 -5.72 2.15 -9.88
CA ILE A 234 -6.74 3.12 -9.51
C ILE A 234 -7.48 2.53 -8.30
N CYS A 235 -7.44 3.22 -7.17
CA CYS A 235 -8.07 2.74 -5.94
C CYS A 235 -9.03 3.79 -5.35
N HIS A 236 -9.97 3.31 -4.52
CA HIS A 236 -10.94 4.14 -3.85
C HIS A 236 -11.16 3.71 -2.40
N GLY A 237 -11.69 4.62 -1.59
CA GLY A 237 -12.25 4.34 -0.29
C GLY A 237 -13.70 4.83 -0.26
N ASP A 238 -14.67 3.95 -0.44
CA ASP A 238 -16.10 4.26 -0.55
C ASP A 238 -16.41 5.39 -1.57
N ALA A 239 -15.82 5.29 -2.77
CA ALA A 239 -15.96 6.27 -3.87
C ALA A 239 -15.92 5.56 -5.25
N TYR A 240 -16.64 4.45 -5.36
CA TYR A 240 -16.59 3.57 -6.54
C TYR A 240 -16.96 4.29 -7.84
N GLU A 241 -18.08 5.05 -7.85
CA GLU A 241 -18.56 5.75 -9.04
C GLU A 241 -17.53 6.78 -9.55
N GLU A 242 -16.88 7.52 -8.63
CA GLU A 242 -15.85 8.48 -9.00
C GLU A 242 -14.57 7.78 -9.51
N MET A 243 -14.26 6.60 -8.98
CA MET A 243 -13.18 5.74 -9.48
C MET A 243 -13.45 5.31 -10.93
N LEU A 244 -14.68 4.90 -11.27
CA LEU A 244 -15.06 4.54 -12.64
C LEU A 244 -14.89 5.70 -13.61
N VAL A 245 -15.28 6.92 -13.22
CA VAL A 245 -15.05 8.12 -14.03
C VAL A 245 -13.56 8.37 -14.26
N MET A 246 -12.74 8.21 -13.24
CA MET A 246 -11.28 8.36 -13.35
C MET A 246 -10.67 7.28 -14.25
N LYS A 247 -11.12 6.03 -14.12
CA LYS A 247 -10.71 4.90 -14.96
C LYS A 247 -11.02 5.14 -16.44
N ASP A 248 -12.23 5.60 -16.78
CA ASP A 248 -12.59 5.91 -18.17
C ASP A 248 -11.68 6.99 -18.77
N GLN A 249 -11.35 8.02 -18.00
CA GLN A 249 -10.43 9.07 -18.46
C GLN A 249 -8.96 8.60 -18.59
N LEU A 250 -8.59 7.51 -17.95
CA LEU A 250 -7.24 6.91 -18.00
C LEU A 250 -7.21 5.60 -18.79
N LYS A 251 -8.25 5.26 -19.53
CA LYS A 251 -8.40 3.96 -20.19
C LYS A 251 -7.27 3.59 -21.14
N ASP A 252 -6.67 4.56 -21.79
CA ASP A 252 -5.49 4.39 -22.64
C ASP A 252 -4.26 3.94 -21.81
N LEU A 253 -4.06 4.54 -20.64
CA LEU A 253 -2.99 4.18 -19.71
C LEU A 253 -3.29 2.84 -19.01
N VAL A 254 -4.54 2.57 -18.69
CA VAL A 254 -4.97 1.26 -18.15
C VAL A 254 -4.64 0.14 -19.13
N ALA A 255 -4.98 0.34 -20.42
CA ALA A 255 -4.72 -0.64 -21.47
C ALA A 255 -3.22 -0.84 -21.77
N GLY A 256 -2.38 0.17 -21.51
CA GLY A 256 -0.93 0.12 -21.72
C GLY A 256 -0.13 -0.37 -20.53
N ALA A 257 -0.74 -0.56 -19.38
CA ALA A 257 -0.05 -0.97 -18.16
C ALA A 257 0.43 -2.44 -18.23
N LYS A 258 1.66 -2.68 -17.82
CA LYS A 258 2.20 -4.05 -17.67
C LYS A 258 1.49 -4.82 -16.56
N ILE A 259 1.23 -4.13 -15.43
CA ILE A 259 0.37 -4.60 -14.35
C ILE A 259 -0.67 -3.51 -14.09
N TYR A 260 -1.92 -3.91 -14.11
CA TYR A 260 -3.02 -3.05 -13.70
C TYR A 260 -3.75 -3.67 -12.51
N ALA A 261 -4.04 -2.85 -11.50
CA ALA A 261 -4.82 -3.21 -10.34
C ALA A 261 -5.89 -2.15 -10.07
N GLU A 262 -7.05 -2.55 -9.60
CA GLU A 262 -8.09 -1.61 -9.14
C GLU A 262 -8.86 -2.20 -7.98
N GLY A 263 -9.47 -1.34 -7.19
CA GLY A 263 -10.36 -1.77 -6.12
C GLY A 263 -10.41 -0.81 -4.94
N GLN A 264 -11.09 -1.29 -3.91
CA GLN A 264 -11.20 -0.59 -2.65
C GLN A 264 -9.92 -0.79 -1.81
N ILE A 265 -9.47 0.28 -1.15
CA ILE A 265 -8.35 0.21 -0.21
C ILE A 265 -8.71 -0.68 0.98
N SER A 266 -7.69 -1.22 1.64
CA SER A 266 -7.85 -2.08 2.82
C SER A 266 -8.57 -1.35 3.97
N PRO A 267 -9.25 -2.12 4.86
CA PRO A 267 -9.88 -1.57 6.04
C PRO A 267 -8.97 -0.68 6.88
N VAL A 268 -7.72 -1.12 7.13
CA VAL A 268 -6.75 -0.36 7.93
C VAL A 268 -6.43 0.99 7.31
N LEU A 269 -6.35 1.10 5.99
CA LEU A 269 -6.16 2.37 5.30
C LEU A 269 -7.44 3.23 5.37
N GLY A 270 -8.61 2.60 5.22
CA GLY A 270 -9.92 3.24 5.36
C GLY A 270 -10.08 3.96 6.69
N VAL A 271 -9.60 3.37 7.80
CA VAL A 271 -9.62 3.99 9.15
C VAL A 271 -8.94 5.36 9.15
N HIS A 272 -7.81 5.51 8.45
CA HIS A 272 -7.02 6.75 8.44
C HIS A 272 -7.41 7.74 7.36
N THR A 273 -8.02 7.29 6.27
CA THR A 273 -8.35 8.16 5.13
C THR A 273 -9.83 8.54 5.07
N GLY A 274 -10.69 7.71 5.65
CA GLY A 274 -12.13 7.86 5.60
C GLY A 274 -12.73 7.64 4.22
N PRO A 275 -14.07 7.76 4.11
CA PRO A 275 -14.76 7.65 2.85
C PRO A 275 -14.43 8.81 1.90
N GLY A 276 -14.52 8.55 0.59
CA GLY A 276 -14.23 9.52 -0.44
C GLY A 276 -12.76 9.61 -0.85
N LEU A 277 -11.89 8.65 -0.44
CA LEU A 277 -10.53 8.56 -1.01
C LEU A 277 -10.61 8.15 -2.48
N LEU A 278 -9.79 8.82 -3.31
CA LEU A 278 -9.38 8.34 -4.64
C LEU A 278 -7.86 8.37 -4.72
N GLY A 279 -7.29 7.27 -5.18
CA GLY A 279 -5.85 7.09 -5.26
C GLY A 279 -5.38 6.48 -6.58
N ILE A 280 -4.14 6.77 -6.94
CA ILE A 280 -3.45 6.20 -8.10
C ILE A 280 -2.07 5.75 -7.65
N GLY A 281 -1.80 4.46 -7.79
CA GLY A 281 -0.47 3.89 -7.66
C GLY A 281 0.24 3.84 -9.01
N ILE A 282 1.50 4.22 -9.04
CA ILE A 282 2.33 4.23 -10.25
C ILE A 282 3.70 3.64 -9.91
N MET A 283 4.24 2.79 -10.79
CA MET A 283 5.64 2.37 -10.78
C MET A 283 6.18 2.38 -12.21
N VAL A 284 7.35 3.01 -12.44
CA VAL A 284 7.97 3.20 -13.77
C VAL A 284 9.36 2.60 -13.84
#